data_d0e306a6eb01c2498a10a90ff8b468f4
#
_entry.id   d0e306a6eb01c2498a10a90ff8b468f4
#
_cell.length_a   1.000
_cell.length_b   1.000
_cell.length_c   1.000
_cell.angle_alpha   90.00
_cell.angle_beta   90.00
_cell.angle_gamma   90.00
#
_symmetry.space_group_name_H-M   'P 1'
#
loop_
_entity.id
_entity.type
_entity.pdbx_description
1 polymer ?
#
loop_
_entity_poly.entity_id
_entity_poly.type
_entity_poly.pdbx_seq_one_letter_code
_entity_poly.pdbx_strand_id
1 'polypeptide(L)'
;MPLGIDIPDISGLKSAYEISRGNEGCISALLSADKLSGFINSFVSAMAEPIFFFIELPCTADEEKALGGKYKLYYLDNCTKPVIAAIMKTYGTLLINDGVCRFGFGGNESGDELYVQSYKVMSIYCSNAKLKAKTEELLKKAGAEKTA
;
A
#
# COMPACT_ATOMS: atom_id res chain seq x y z
N MET A 1 3.91 -4.67 -14.61
CA MET A 1 4.90 -3.61 -14.71
C MET A 1 4.21 -2.25 -14.63
N PRO A 2 4.68 -1.33 -13.81
CA PRO A 2 4.05 -0.02 -13.70
C PRO A 2 4.09 0.75 -15.02
N LEU A 3 2.98 1.41 -15.36
CA LEU A 3 2.86 2.19 -16.58
C LEU A 3 3.63 3.51 -16.45
N GLY A 4 4.18 3.97 -17.56
CA GLY A 4 4.87 5.26 -17.62
C GLY A 4 6.26 5.29 -17.01
N ILE A 5 6.80 4.14 -16.63
CA ILE A 5 8.13 4.02 -16.03
C ILE A 5 8.94 3.01 -16.82
N ASP A 6 10.11 3.46 -17.27
CA ASP A 6 11.07 2.58 -17.92
C ASP A 6 11.99 1.99 -16.86
N ILE A 7 11.78 0.74 -16.52
CA ILE A 7 12.57 0.03 -15.51
C ILE A 7 13.22 -1.20 -16.13
N PRO A 8 14.40 -1.59 -15.61
CA PRO A 8 15.07 -2.80 -16.06
C PRO A 8 14.18 -4.04 -15.91
N ASP A 9 14.55 -5.11 -16.58
CA ASP A 9 13.84 -6.37 -16.48
C ASP A 9 13.69 -6.79 -15.01
N ILE A 10 12.42 -6.89 -14.57
CA ILE A 10 12.08 -7.29 -13.21
C ILE A 10 11.55 -8.72 -13.13
N SER A 11 11.63 -9.47 -14.23
CA SER A 11 11.11 -10.85 -14.28
C SER A 11 11.77 -11.78 -13.26
N GLY A 12 13.00 -11.44 -12.83
CA GLY A 12 13.71 -12.19 -11.79
C GLY A 12 13.41 -11.75 -10.37
N LEU A 13 12.64 -10.68 -10.15
CA LEU A 13 12.30 -10.22 -8.82
C LEU A 13 11.24 -11.14 -8.19
N LYS A 14 11.55 -11.63 -7.00
CA LYS A 14 10.63 -12.45 -6.23
C LYS A 14 9.85 -11.59 -5.25
N SER A 15 8.62 -12.02 -4.93
CA SER A 15 7.88 -11.44 -3.82
C SER A 15 8.66 -11.66 -2.53
N ALA A 16 8.84 -10.61 -1.76
CA ALA A 16 9.64 -10.65 -0.54
C ALA A 16 9.16 -9.59 0.45
N TYR A 17 9.49 -9.80 1.73
CA TYR A 17 9.28 -8.77 2.73
C TYR A 17 10.40 -8.81 3.76
N GLU A 18 10.60 -7.66 4.41
CA GLU A 18 11.56 -7.56 5.52
C GLU A 18 10.97 -6.73 6.64
N ILE A 19 11.43 -6.99 7.85
CA ILE A 19 11.08 -6.20 9.02
C ILE A 19 12.18 -5.17 9.23
N SER A 20 11.79 -3.90 9.40
CA SER A 20 12.73 -2.81 9.54
C SER A 20 13.54 -2.94 10.83
N ARG A 21 14.86 -2.73 10.73
CA ARG A 21 15.74 -2.70 11.89
C ARG A 21 15.43 -1.48 12.75
N GLY A 22 15.35 -1.67 14.06
CA GLY A 22 15.07 -0.59 15.01
C GLY A 22 13.59 -0.21 15.11
N ASN A 23 12.73 -0.75 14.28
CA ASN A 23 11.28 -0.57 14.38
C ASN A 23 10.58 -1.85 13.91
N GLU A 24 10.36 -2.77 14.82
CA GLU A 24 9.78 -4.08 14.53
C GLU A 24 8.33 -4.02 14.04
N GLY A 25 7.64 -2.89 14.25
CA GLY A 25 6.29 -2.68 13.72
C GLY A 25 6.26 -2.35 12.23
N CYS A 26 7.39 -1.99 11.63
CA CYS A 26 7.47 -1.61 10.22
C CYS A 26 7.92 -2.78 9.35
N ILE A 27 7.17 -3.01 8.29
CA ILE A 27 7.45 -4.06 7.29
C ILE A 27 7.53 -3.42 5.93
N SER A 28 8.56 -3.74 5.16
CA SER A 28 8.65 -3.39 3.74
C SER A 28 8.39 -4.64 2.92
N ALA A 29 7.51 -4.55 1.94
CA ALA A 29 7.10 -5.72 1.17
C ALA A 29 6.97 -5.42 -0.32
N LEU A 30 7.25 -6.42 -1.13
CA LEU A 30 7.03 -6.39 -2.57
C LEU A 30 6.27 -7.66 -2.94
N LEU A 31 5.10 -7.48 -3.55
CA LEU A 31 4.27 -8.57 -4.05
C LEU A 31 4.07 -8.42 -5.55
N SER A 32 3.84 -9.55 -6.23
CA SER A 32 3.42 -9.51 -7.63
C SER A 32 2.04 -8.85 -7.74
N ALA A 33 1.79 -8.18 -8.87
CA ALA A 33 0.54 -7.41 -9.06
C ALA A 33 -0.72 -8.27 -8.90
N ASP A 34 -0.67 -9.53 -9.28
CA ASP A 34 -1.81 -10.44 -9.17
C ASP A 34 -2.14 -10.82 -7.72
N LYS A 35 -1.17 -10.68 -6.80
CA LYS A 35 -1.37 -10.97 -5.37
C LYS A 35 -1.67 -9.74 -4.54
N LEU A 36 -1.33 -8.56 -5.05
CA LEU A 36 -1.41 -7.31 -4.31
C LEU A 36 -2.83 -6.97 -3.88
N SER A 37 -3.80 -7.09 -4.77
CA SER A 37 -5.20 -6.76 -4.47
C SER A 37 -5.76 -7.63 -3.33
N GLY A 38 -5.51 -8.93 -3.38
CA GLY A 38 -5.96 -9.86 -2.33
C GLY A 38 -5.31 -9.56 -0.99
N PHE A 39 -4.02 -9.25 -0.99
CA PHE A 39 -3.32 -8.87 0.23
C PHE A 39 -3.91 -7.60 0.84
N ILE A 40 -4.12 -6.55 0.03
CA ILE A 40 -4.68 -5.28 0.49
C ILE A 40 -6.06 -5.51 1.13
N ASN A 41 -6.93 -6.24 0.48
CA ASN A 41 -8.27 -6.54 0.99
C ASN A 41 -8.21 -7.28 2.34
N SER A 42 -7.32 -8.25 2.45
CA SER A 42 -7.15 -9.02 3.68
C SER A 42 -6.57 -8.19 4.82
N PHE A 43 -5.59 -7.34 4.52
CA PHE A 43 -5.00 -6.44 5.52
C PHE A 43 -6.04 -5.44 6.04
N VAL A 44 -6.79 -4.80 5.15
CA VAL A 44 -7.85 -3.86 5.54
C VAL A 44 -8.91 -4.55 6.39
N SER A 45 -9.26 -5.80 6.07
CA SER A 45 -10.20 -6.57 6.88
C SER A 45 -9.71 -6.82 8.30
N ALA A 46 -8.40 -6.87 8.50
CA ALA A 46 -7.79 -7.06 9.82
C ALA A 46 -7.60 -5.75 10.59
N MET A 47 -7.74 -4.59 9.95
CA MET A 47 -7.60 -3.28 10.60
C MET A 47 -8.82 -2.96 11.46
N ALA A 48 -8.61 -2.10 12.45
CA ALA A 48 -9.71 -1.56 13.25
C ALA A 48 -10.32 -0.34 12.55
N GLU A 49 -11.66 -0.25 12.55
CA GLU A 49 -12.35 0.94 12.06
C GLU A 49 -12.31 2.06 13.12
N PRO A 50 -12.40 3.34 12.77
CA PRO A 50 -12.49 3.88 11.40
C PRO A 50 -11.17 3.86 10.65
N ILE A 51 -11.25 3.84 9.32
CA ILE A 51 -10.09 3.76 8.43
C ILE A 51 -10.09 4.96 7.51
N PHE A 52 -8.93 5.55 7.25
CA PHE A 52 -8.81 6.53 6.18
C PHE A 52 -8.15 5.92 4.96
N PHE A 53 -8.56 6.41 3.80
CA PHE A 53 -7.95 6.09 2.51
C PHE A 53 -7.31 7.35 1.95
N PHE A 54 -6.13 7.23 1.37
CA PHE A 54 -5.51 8.35 0.69
C PHE A 54 -4.94 7.93 -0.66
N ILE A 55 -4.86 8.91 -1.56
CA ILE A 55 -4.22 8.74 -2.85
C ILE A 55 -3.37 9.98 -3.16
N GLU A 56 -2.17 9.75 -3.64
CA GLU A 56 -1.27 10.80 -4.09
C GLU A 56 -1.12 10.70 -5.59
N LEU A 57 -1.54 11.75 -6.29
CA LEU A 57 -1.46 11.83 -7.75
C LEU A 57 -0.36 12.80 -8.15
N PRO A 58 0.42 12.48 -9.21
CA PRO A 58 1.43 13.41 -9.69
C PRO A 58 0.78 14.71 -10.17
N CYS A 59 1.39 15.83 -9.86
CA CYS A 59 0.96 17.12 -10.35
C CYS A 59 1.39 17.32 -11.80
N THR A 60 0.58 18.06 -12.57
CA THR A 60 1.02 18.64 -13.82
C THR A 60 2.06 19.74 -13.54
N ALA A 61 2.78 20.19 -14.57
CA ALA A 61 3.76 21.28 -14.41
C ALA A 61 3.11 22.55 -13.84
N ASP A 62 1.91 22.90 -14.29
CA ASP A 62 1.19 24.06 -13.79
C ASP A 62 0.73 23.89 -12.35
N GLU A 63 0.26 22.70 -11.98
CA GLU A 63 -0.13 22.37 -10.62
C GLU A 63 1.06 22.39 -9.66
N GLU A 64 2.19 21.84 -10.07
CA GLU A 64 3.42 21.85 -9.29
C GLU A 64 3.84 23.31 -8.97
N LYS A 65 3.75 24.19 -9.97
CA LYS A 65 4.04 25.61 -9.83
C LYS A 65 3.09 26.30 -8.86
N ALA A 66 1.79 25.98 -8.95
CA ALA A 66 0.76 26.58 -8.11
C ALA A 66 0.78 26.08 -6.67
N LEU A 67 1.03 24.80 -6.47
CA LEU A 67 0.93 24.12 -5.18
C LEU A 67 2.27 23.95 -4.47
N GLY A 68 3.38 24.11 -5.20
CA GLY A 68 4.71 23.97 -4.62
C GLY A 68 5.14 22.55 -4.31
N GLY A 69 4.40 21.53 -4.78
CA GLY A 69 4.71 20.12 -4.54
C GLY A 69 4.55 19.29 -5.80
N LYS A 70 5.14 18.08 -5.79
CA LYS A 70 5.12 17.17 -6.94
C LYS A 70 3.87 16.30 -7.01
N TYR A 71 3.14 16.17 -5.89
CA TYR A 71 1.97 15.30 -5.76
C TYR A 71 0.82 16.05 -5.12
N LYS A 72 -0.38 15.73 -5.55
CA LYS A 72 -1.61 16.18 -4.91
C LYS A 72 -2.12 15.06 -4.02
N LEU A 73 -2.41 15.37 -2.77
CA LEU A 73 -2.96 14.43 -1.81
C LEU A 73 -4.47 14.58 -1.73
N TYR A 74 -5.17 13.48 -1.93
CA TYR A 74 -6.61 13.38 -1.68
C TYR A 74 -6.81 12.30 -0.63
N TYR A 75 -7.69 12.53 0.33
CA TYR A 75 -8.00 11.46 1.24
C TYR A 75 -9.42 11.51 1.77
N LEU A 76 -9.91 10.35 2.20
CA LEU A 76 -11.24 10.14 2.72
C LEU A 76 -11.11 9.57 4.12
N ASP A 77 -11.67 10.30 5.09
CA ASP A 77 -11.49 10.04 6.50
C ASP A 77 -12.66 9.26 7.10
N ASN A 78 -12.40 8.61 8.23
CA ASN A 78 -13.43 7.92 9.02
C ASN A 78 -14.32 6.95 8.22
N CYS A 79 -13.69 6.11 7.39
CA CYS A 79 -14.40 5.14 6.58
C CYS A 79 -14.64 3.83 7.33
N THR A 80 -15.70 3.14 6.93
CA THR A 80 -15.93 1.75 7.34
C THR A 80 -15.25 0.81 6.35
N LYS A 81 -15.07 -0.45 6.72
CA LYS A 81 -14.50 -1.47 5.83
C LYS A 81 -15.30 -1.66 4.54
N PRO A 82 -16.66 -1.68 4.57
CA PRO A 82 -17.43 -1.74 3.32
C PRO A 82 -17.16 -0.60 2.35
N VAL A 83 -16.93 0.61 2.84
CA VAL A 83 -16.58 1.77 2.00
C VAL A 83 -15.22 1.55 1.35
N ILE A 84 -14.23 1.12 2.11
CA ILE A 84 -12.89 0.80 1.58
C ILE A 84 -12.97 -0.33 0.54
N ALA A 85 -13.73 -1.38 0.81
CA ALA A 85 -13.93 -2.48 -0.13
C ALA A 85 -14.55 -2.00 -1.44
N ALA A 86 -15.52 -1.07 -1.38
CA ALA A 86 -16.13 -0.48 -2.56
C ALA A 86 -15.13 0.34 -3.38
N ILE A 87 -14.25 1.09 -2.72
CA ILE A 87 -13.17 1.84 -3.39
C ILE A 87 -12.24 0.89 -4.13
N MET A 88 -11.80 -0.17 -3.49
CA MET A 88 -10.90 -1.14 -4.10
C MET A 88 -11.59 -1.92 -5.23
N LYS A 89 -12.86 -2.23 -5.10
CA LYS A 89 -13.61 -2.89 -6.17
C LYS A 89 -13.72 -2.02 -7.41
N THR A 90 -13.94 -0.73 -7.24
CA THR A 90 -14.15 0.23 -8.33
C THR A 90 -12.84 0.66 -8.98
N TYR A 91 -11.82 0.95 -8.18
CA TYR A 91 -10.58 1.60 -8.64
C TYR A 91 -9.32 0.75 -8.44
N GLY A 92 -9.43 -0.40 -7.79
CA GLY A 92 -8.25 -1.19 -7.40
C GLY A 92 -7.34 -1.57 -8.56
N THR A 93 -7.90 -1.97 -9.69
CA THR A 93 -7.12 -2.34 -10.88
C THR A 93 -6.31 -1.14 -11.39
N LEU A 94 -6.93 0.04 -11.44
CA LEU A 94 -6.24 1.27 -11.86
C LEU A 94 -5.13 1.63 -10.87
N LEU A 95 -5.41 1.60 -9.58
CA LEU A 95 -4.45 1.95 -8.54
C LEU A 95 -3.25 1.02 -8.54
N ILE A 96 -3.47 -0.27 -8.74
CA ILE A 96 -2.42 -1.27 -8.74
C ILE A 96 -1.55 -1.20 -10.01
N ASN A 97 -2.15 -0.90 -11.15
CA ASN A 97 -1.44 -0.89 -12.43
C ASN A 97 -0.83 0.46 -12.80
N ASP A 98 -1.23 1.55 -12.12
CA ASP A 98 -0.62 2.86 -12.34
C ASP A 98 0.74 2.91 -11.66
N GLY A 99 1.79 3.18 -12.43
CA GLY A 99 3.17 3.18 -11.91
C GLY A 99 3.57 4.44 -11.17
N VAL A 100 2.79 5.53 -11.25
CA VAL A 100 3.15 6.82 -10.64
C VAL A 100 2.24 7.21 -9.48
N CYS A 101 1.06 6.64 -9.40
CA CYS A 101 0.13 6.90 -8.29
C CYS A 101 0.57 6.15 -7.04
N ARG A 102 0.43 6.80 -5.89
CA ARG A 102 0.64 6.19 -4.58
C ARG A 102 -0.66 6.24 -3.81
N PHE A 103 -0.94 5.22 -3.03
CA PHE A 103 -2.16 5.18 -2.26
C PHE A 103 -1.95 4.37 -0.98
N GLY A 104 -2.88 4.49 -0.06
CA GLY A 104 -2.80 3.70 1.14
C GLY A 104 -4.00 3.86 2.05
N PHE A 105 -3.90 3.18 3.18
CA PHE A 105 -4.94 3.10 4.20
C PHE A 105 -4.30 3.25 5.56
N GLY A 106 -5.02 3.86 6.48
CA GLY A 106 -4.56 3.96 7.86
C GLY A 106 -5.72 3.90 8.83
N GLY A 107 -5.46 3.43 10.05
CA GLY A 107 -6.44 3.45 11.11
C GLY A 107 -6.48 4.83 11.75
N ASN A 108 -7.65 5.47 11.77
CA ASN A 108 -7.79 6.80 12.38
C ASN A 108 -7.44 6.80 13.88
N GLU A 109 -7.71 5.70 14.56
CA GLU A 109 -7.46 5.58 16.01
C GLU A 109 -6.33 4.59 16.32
N SER A 110 -6.21 3.51 15.56
CA SER A 110 -5.22 2.47 15.83
C SER A 110 -3.79 2.85 15.48
N GLY A 111 -3.62 3.71 14.48
CA GLY A 111 -2.30 4.07 13.96
C GLY A 111 -1.69 3.06 13.00
N ASP A 112 -2.39 1.98 12.70
CA ASP A 112 -1.93 1.01 11.69
C ASP A 112 -1.96 1.65 10.30
N GLU A 113 -1.03 1.27 9.43
CA GLU A 113 -0.91 1.91 8.12
C GLU A 113 -0.41 0.93 7.06
N LEU A 114 -0.97 1.06 5.87
CA LEU A 114 -0.50 0.38 4.66
C LEU A 114 -0.33 1.42 3.56
N TYR A 115 0.90 1.62 3.13
CA TYR A 115 1.24 2.60 2.10
C TYR A 115 1.81 1.87 0.89
N VAL A 116 1.13 1.99 -0.26
CA VAL A 116 1.59 1.44 -1.54
C VAL A 116 2.24 2.57 -2.34
N GLN A 117 3.55 2.51 -2.46
CA GLN A 117 4.37 3.54 -3.09
C GLN A 117 4.53 3.29 -4.59
N SER A 118 5.26 4.16 -5.25
CA SER A 118 5.65 3.97 -6.65
C SER A 118 6.38 2.63 -6.80
N TYR A 119 6.24 1.98 -7.95
CA TYR A 119 6.70 0.61 -8.20
C TYR A 119 6.02 -0.45 -7.33
N LYS A 120 4.94 -0.06 -6.62
CA LYS A 120 4.14 -0.95 -5.78
C LYS A 120 4.90 -1.63 -4.64
N VAL A 121 5.95 -0.97 -4.16
CA VAL A 121 6.59 -1.35 -2.90
C VAL A 121 5.69 -0.87 -1.76
N MET A 122 5.39 -1.77 -0.83
CA MET A 122 4.54 -1.44 0.31
C MET A 122 5.37 -1.13 1.54
N SER A 123 4.93 -0.11 2.28
CA SER A 123 5.38 0.13 3.65
C SER A 123 4.20 -0.11 4.57
N ILE A 124 4.37 -0.98 5.55
CA ILE A 124 3.29 -1.38 6.46
C ILE A 124 3.73 -1.08 7.88
N TYR A 125 2.87 -0.41 8.63
CA TYR A 125 3.08 -0.20 10.07
C TYR A 125 1.98 -0.90 10.85
N CYS A 126 2.39 -1.78 11.77
CA CYS A 126 1.49 -2.50 12.64
C CYS A 126 1.68 -2.03 14.08
N SER A 127 0.65 -1.49 14.69
CA SER A 127 0.71 -0.93 16.03
C SER A 127 0.76 -1.99 17.15
N ASN A 128 0.47 -3.25 16.82
CA ASN A 128 0.46 -4.33 17.80
C ASN A 128 0.97 -5.64 17.21
N ALA A 129 1.39 -6.55 18.09
CA ALA A 129 1.97 -7.82 17.69
C ALA A 129 0.99 -8.75 16.97
N LYS A 130 -0.29 -8.66 17.31
CA LYS A 130 -1.33 -9.50 16.70
C LYS A 130 -1.50 -9.15 15.22
N LEU A 131 -1.61 -7.87 14.89
CA LEU A 131 -1.71 -7.41 13.51
C LEU A 131 -0.43 -7.72 12.74
N LYS A 132 0.73 -7.54 13.36
CA LYS A 132 2.00 -7.87 12.74
C LYS A 132 2.08 -9.36 12.36
N ALA A 133 1.71 -10.24 13.28
CA ALA A 133 1.71 -11.69 13.01
C ALA A 133 0.73 -12.04 11.87
N LYS A 134 -0.44 -11.43 11.87
CA LYS A 134 -1.42 -11.62 10.80
C LYS A 134 -0.88 -11.12 9.46
N THR A 135 -0.21 -9.98 9.46
CA THR A 135 0.38 -9.40 8.25
C THR A 135 1.46 -10.31 7.67
N GLU A 136 2.34 -10.83 8.51
CA GLU A 136 3.37 -11.78 8.04
C GLU A 136 2.75 -13.05 7.47
N GLU A 137 1.69 -13.56 8.10
CA GLU A 137 0.96 -14.72 7.59
C GLU A 137 0.37 -14.44 6.21
N LEU A 138 -0.26 -13.27 6.03
CA LEU A 138 -0.85 -12.87 4.75
C LEU A 138 0.22 -12.70 3.66
N LEU A 139 1.38 -12.15 4.01
CA LEU A 139 2.49 -12.01 3.07
C LEU A 139 3.01 -13.36 2.61
N LYS A 140 3.17 -14.30 3.53
CA LYS A 140 3.60 -15.67 3.21
C LYS A 140 2.59 -16.38 2.32
N LYS A 141 1.30 -16.23 2.60
CA LYS A 141 0.23 -16.78 1.75
C LYS A 141 0.23 -16.19 0.35
N ALA A 142 0.64 -14.94 0.21
CA ALA A 142 0.77 -14.26 -1.07
C ALA A 142 2.06 -14.63 -1.82
N GLY A 143 2.87 -15.51 -1.25
CA GLY A 143 4.10 -15.99 -1.87
C GLY A 143 5.34 -15.20 -1.52
N ALA A 144 5.29 -14.27 -0.59
CA ALA A 144 6.45 -13.48 -0.19
C ALA A 144 7.38 -14.26 0.73
N GLU A 145 8.68 -14.19 0.46
CA GLU A 145 9.71 -14.77 1.30
C GLU A 145 10.25 -13.69 2.26
N LYS A 146 10.44 -14.06 3.52
CA LYS A 146 11.04 -13.16 4.50
C LYS A 146 12.54 -13.05 4.26
N THR A 147 13.03 -11.83 4.13
CA THR A 147 14.45 -11.54 3.99
C THR A 147 15.01 -10.99 5.31
N ALA A 148 16.32 -11.14 5.49
CA ALA A 148 17.00 -10.67 6.69
C ALA A 148 17.22 -9.16 6.66
#